data_1b9879fa581113173a7cbea5a8836624
#
_entry.id   1b9879fa581113173a7cbea5a8836624
#
_cell.length_a   1.000
_cell.length_b   1.000
_cell.length_c   1.000
_cell.angle_alpha   90.00
_cell.angle_beta   90.00
_cell.angle_gamma   90.00
#
_symmetry.space_group_name_H-M   'P 1'
#
loop_
_entity.id
_entity.type
_entity.pdbx_description
1 polymer ?
#
loop_
_entity_poly.entity_id
_entity_poly.type
_entity_poly.pdbx_seq_one_letter_code
_entity_poly.pdbx_strand_id
1 'polypeptide(L)'
;MADYFTQFSCIFDVGSAENAALAATIYGEITVELDREEGTELGFEFEADLEHGPGALWIHSDENGEPEHVIKFVLKCAERMNLSGVWGFTWGLSCSRPRLDAFGGGAQILDLGRRETLHWIDCSNWVVTQMAVHEDYPADCQETSNSVAEGGPGAAP
;
A
#
# COMPACT_ATOMS: atom_id res chain seq x y z
N MET A 1 -5.09 -4.40 -28.04
CA MET A 1 -4.70 -3.34 -27.11
C MET A 1 -4.44 -3.98 -25.75
N ALA A 2 -3.56 -3.47 -24.94
CA ALA A 2 -3.31 -3.98 -23.59
C ALA A 2 -3.89 -2.98 -22.60
N ASP A 3 -4.62 -3.50 -21.62
CA ASP A 3 -5.20 -2.71 -20.54
C ASP A 3 -4.30 -2.85 -19.31
N TYR A 4 -4.00 -1.75 -18.66
CA TYR A 4 -3.17 -1.68 -17.45
C TYR A 4 -4.07 -1.42 -16.26
N PHE A 5 -3.80 -2.12 -15.17
CA PHE A 5 -4.59 -2.04 -13.94
C PHE A 5 -3.71 -1.69 -12.76
N THR A 6 -4.20 -0.82 -11.91
CA THR A 6 -3.68 -0.58 -10.57
C THR A 6 -4.77 -0.95 -9.57
N GLN A 7 -4.49 -1.95 -8.73
CA GLN A 7 -5.50 -2.57 -7.88
C GLN A 7 -5.03 -2.61 -6.43
N PHE A 8 -5.95 -2.37 -5.52
CA PHE A 8 -5.74 -2.54 -4.09
C PHE A 8 -7.05 -2.76 -3.35
N SER A 9 -6.94 -3.37 -2.17
CA SER A 9 -8.05 -3.59 -1.25
C SER A 9 -7.49 -3.62 0.17
N CYS A 10 -7.94 -2.71 1.02
CA CYS A 10 -7.43 -2.59 2.38
C CYS A 10 -8.48 -2.02 3.34
N ILE A 11 -8.28 -2.26 4.62
CA ILE A 11 -9.10 -1.70 5.69
C ILE A 11 -8.35 -0.54 6.35
N PHE A 12 -9.07 0.55 6.54
CA PHE A 12 -8.63 1.70 7.32
C PHE A 12 -9.63 1.97 8.44
N ASP A 13 -9.21 1.75 9.67
CA ASP A 13 -10.08 1.95 10.83
C ASP A 13 -9.88 3.36 11.40
N VAL A 14 -10.93 4.16 11.37
CA VAL A 14 -10.96 5.51 11.93
C VAL A 14 -11.51 5.57 13.35
N GLY A 15 -11.81 4.41 13.95
CA GLY A 15 -12.10 4.24 15.37
C GLY A 15 -13.57 4.37 15.79
N SER A 16 -14.42 5.04 15.01
CA SER A 16 -15.84 5.21 15.36
C SER A 16 -16.72 5.47 14.13
N ALA A 17 -18.02 5.22 14.28
CA ALA A 17 -19.01 5.53 13.23
C ALA A 17 -19.09 7.04 12.93
N GLU A 18 -18.87 7.90 13.92
CA GLU A 18 -18.82 9.35 13.73
C GLU A 18 -17.63 9.75 12.85
N ASN A 19 -16.47 9.16 13.10
CA ASN A 19 -15.30 9.36 12.27
C ASN A 19 -15.48 8.80 10.86
N ALA A 20 -16.18 7.67 10.71
CA ALA A 20 -16.52 7.13 9.38
C ALA A 20 -17.40 8.10 8.58
N ALA A 21 -18.36 8.75 9.22
CA ALA A 21 -19.17 9.79 8.58
C ALA A 21 -18.33 11.04 8.20
N LEU A 22 -17.39 11.43 9.05
CA LEU A 22 -16.45 12.50 8.75
C LEU A 22 -15.51 12.14 7.58
N ALA A 23 -15.08 10.87 7.50
CA ALA A 23 -14.29 10.37 6.38
C ALA A 23 -15.02 10.52 5.04
N ALA A 24 -16.33 10.27 5.01
CA ALA A 24 -17.15 10.51 3.81
C ALA A 24 -17.16 11.97 3.38
N THR A 25 -17.20 12.91 4.33
CA THR A 25 -17.09 14.36 4.06
C THR A 25 -15.72 14.70 3.49
N ILE A 26 -14.64 14.18 4.09
CA ILE A 26 -13.25 14.38 3.62
C ILE A 26 -13.06 13.83 2.21
N TYR A 27 -13.62 12.67 1.91
CA TYR A 27 -13.60 12.07 0.58
C TYR A 27 -14.24 13.02 -0.47
N GLY A 28 -15.41 13.58 -0.16
CA GLY A 28 -16.08 14.55 -1.02
C GLY A 28 -15.25 15.82 -1.22
N GLU A 29 -14.60 16.34 -0.17
CA GLU A 29 -13.73 17.51 -0.24
C GLU A 29 -12.53 17.26 -1.17
N ILE A 30 -11.87 16.11 -1.05
CA ILE A 30 -10.73 15.75 -1.89
C ILE A 30 -11.17 15.54 -3.35
N THR A 31 -12.33 14.95 -3.58
CA THR A 31 -12.87 14.78 -4.93
C THR A 31 -13.05 16.14 -5.63
N VAL A 32 -13.62 17.10 -4.94
CA VAL A 32 -13.80 18.48 -5.48
C VAL A 32 -12.45 19.17 -5.70
N GLU A 33 -11.49 18.98 -4.79
CA GLU A 33 -10.16 19.55 -4.90
C GLU A 33 -9.43 19.01 -6.14
N LEU A 34 -9.42 17.69 -6.33
CA LEU A 34 -8.77 17.05 -7.47
C LEU A 34 -9.42 17.38 -8.82
N ASP A 35 -10.74 17.41 -8.87
CA ASP A 35 -11.46 17.81 -10.09
C ASP A 35 -11.09 19.25 -10.51
N ARG A 36 -10.95 20.14 -9.54
CA ARG A 36 -10.60 21.55 -9.79
C ARG A 36 -9.13 21.73 -10.20
N GLU A 37 -8.21 21.01 -9.55
CA GLU A 37 -6.76 21.20 -9.75
C GLU A 37 -6.22 20.39 -10.92
N GLU A 38 -6.68 19.17 -11.08
CA GLU A 38 -6.13 18.19 -12.02
C GLU A 38 -7.14 17.74 -13.07
N GLY A 39 -8.44 18.02 -12.88
CA GLY A 39 -9.50 17.51 -13.76
C GLY A 39 -9.60 15.99 -13.73
N THR A 40 -9.22 15.37 -12.63
CA THR A 40 -9.20 13.92 -12.44
C THR A 40 -10.19 13.49 -11.37
N GLU A 41 -10.71 12.28 -11.51
CA GLU A 41 -11.51 11.63 -10.50
C GLU A 41 -10.61 11.01 -9.41
N LEU A 42 -11.19 10.80 -8.23
CA LEU A 42 -10.50 10.12 -7.15
C LEU A 42 -10.26 8.65 -7.51
N GLY A 43 -9.02 8.20 -7.48
CA GLY A 43 -8.59 6.88 -7.92
C GLY A 43 -8.81 5.77 -6.89
N PHE A 44 -9.90 5.83 -6.12
CA PHE A 44 -10.36 4.75 -5.25
C PHE A 44 -11.80 4.97 -4.80
N GLU A 45 -12.42 3.91 -4.35
CA GLU A 45 -13.72 3.89 -3.69
C GLU A 45 -13.56 3.46 -2.23
N PHE A 46 -14.49 3.85 -1.35
CA PHE A 46 -14.54 3.32 -0.01
C PHE A 46 -15.97 3.07 0.46
N GLU A 47 -16.11 2.11 1.33
CA GLU A 47 -17.38 1.74 1.96
C GLU A 47 -17.16 1.46 3.44
N ALA A 48 -18.21 1.66 4.24
CA ALA A 48 -18.19 1.23 5.64
C ALA A 48 -18.18 -0.30 5.72
N ASP A 49 -17.23 -0.85 6.45
CA ASP A 49 -17.12 -2.30 6.67
C ASP A 49 -17.47 -2.64 8.12
N LEU A 50 -18.76 -2.90 8.36
CA LEU A 50 -19.27 -3.18 9.69
C LEU A 50 -18.82 -4.53 10.26
N GLU A 51 -18.31 -5.44 9.43
CA GLU A 51 -17.75 -6.71 9.88
C GLU A 51 -16.42 -6.50 10.64
N HIS A 52 -15.65 -5.50 10.22
CA HIS A 52 -14.38 -5.16 10.84
C HIS A 52 -14.51 -4.10 11.95
N GLY A 53 -15.67 -3.50 12.12
CA GLY A 53 -15.94 -2.55 13.18
C GLY A 53 -16.69 -1.29 12.74
N PRO A 54 -17.20 -0.50 13.72
CA PRO A 54 -18.01 0.69 13.41
C PRO A 54 -17.25 1.81 12.72
N GLY A 55 -15.92 1.83 12.85
CA GLY A 55 -15.04 2.80 12.22
C GLY A 55 -14.23 2.24 11.05
N ALA A 56 -14.45 0.97 10.69
CA ALA A 56 -13.71 0.35 9.60
C ALA A 56 -14.20 0.82 8.23
N LEU A 57 -13.27 1.22 7.38
CA LEU A 57 -13.51 1.63 6.00
C LEU A 57 -12.79 0.66 5.07
N TRP A 58 -13.50 0.07 4.15
CA TRP A 58 -12.92 -0.71 3.07
C TRP A 58 -12.57 0.22 1.91
N ILE A 59 -11.29 0.37 1.66
CA ILE A 59 -10.73 1.17 0.57
C ILE A 59 -10.28 0.22 -0.53
N HIS A 60 -10.75 0.43 -1.76
CA HIS A 60 -10.45 -0.45 -2.87
C HIS A 60 -10.43 0.24 -4.22
N SER A 61 -9.77 -0.39 -5.17
CA SER A 61 -9.87 -0.12 -6.60
C SER A 61 -9.56 -1.38 -7.39
N ASP A 62 -10.30 -1.64 -8.44
CA ASP A 62 -10.17 -2.84 -9.27
C ASP A 62 -9.55 -2.58 -10.65
N GLU A 63 -9.43 -1.31 -11.08
CA GLU A 63 -8.89 -0.97 -12.39
C GLU A 63 -7.86 0.17 -12.33
N ASN A 64 -8.31 1.37 -12.02
CA ASN A 64 -7.54 2.61 -12.14
C ASN A 64 -7.21 3.21 -10.77
N GLY A 65 -6.66 2.39 -9.89
CA GLY A 65 -6.28 2.82 -8.55
C GLY A 65 -5.17 3.84 -8.54
N GLU A 66 -5.29 4.83 -7.66
CA GLU A 66 -4.25 5.83 -7.39
C GLU A 66 -3.84 5.75 -5.92
N PRO A 67 -2.75 5.03 -5.61
CA PRO A 67 -2.26 4.89 -4.23
C PRO A 67 -1.98 6.23 -3.56
N GLU A 68 -1.51 7.23 -4.29
CA GLU A 68 -1.25 8.57 -3.76
C GLU A 68 -2.53 9.27 -3.27
N HIS A 69 -3.66 9.03 -3.93
CA HIS A 69 -4.96 9.54 -3.49
C HIS A 69 -5.41 8.88 -2.17
N VAL A 70 -5.15 7.60 -1.99
CA VAL A 70 -5.40 6.89 -0.73
C VAL A 70 -4.56 7.50 0.40
N ILE A 71 -3.28 7.73 0.16
CA ILE A 71 -2.37 8.33 1.14
C ILE A 71 -2.85 9.73 1.53
N LYS A 72 -3.21 10.57 0.56
CA LYS A 72 -3.76 11.92 0.80
C LYS A 72 -5.03 11.86 1.66
N PHE A 73 -5.93 10.94 1.35
CA PHE A 73 -7.17 10.72 2.11
C PHE A 73 -6.89 10.28 3.55
N VAL A 74 -6.06 9.25 3.74
CA VAL A 74 -5.70 8.72 5.06
C VAL A 74 -5.02 9.78 5.93
N LEU A 75 -4.09 10.55 5.38
CA LEU A 75 -3.41 11.62 6.12
C LEU A 75 -4.36 12.77 6.49
N LYS A 76 -5.30 13.16 5.61
CA LYS A 76 -6.34 14.15 5.95
C LYS A 76 -7.28 13.62 7.05
N CYS A 77 -7.68 12.36 6.99
CA CYS A 77 -8.45 11.72 8.06
C CYS A 77 -7.67 11.73 9.38
N ALA A 78 -6.41 11.32 9.36
CA ALA A 78 -5.56 11.30 10.54
C ALA A 78 -5.42 12.68 11.19
N GLU A 79 -5.31 13.73 10.39
CA GLU A 79 -5.25 15.11 10.87
C GLU A 79 -6.58 15.56 11.50
N ARG A 80 -7.68 15.39 10.78
CA ARG A 80 -9.02 15.86 11.18
C ARG A 80 -9.58 15.13 12.40
N MET A 81 -9.22 13.87 12.55
CA MET A 81 -9.69 12.98 13.63
C MET A 81 -8.64 12.78 14.73
N ASN A 82 -7.47 13.39 14.59
CA ASN A 82 -6.33 13.23 15.50
C ASN A 82 -5.98 11.75 15.74
N LEU A 83 -5.92 10.97 14.66
CA LEU A 83 -5.54 9.57 14.73
C LEU A 83 -4.06 9.40 15.04
N SER A 84 -3.72 8.29 15.68
CA SER A 84 -2.36 7.90 15.99
C SER A 84 -2.12 6.44 15.68
N GLY A 85 -0.86 6.02 15.68
CA GLY A 85 -0.46 4.67 15.34
C GLY A 85 0.08 4.58 13.91
N VAL A 86 0.27 3.36 13.47
CA VAL A 86 0.86 3.03 12.17
C VAL A 86 -0.18 2.32 11.31
N TRP A 87 -0.29 2.74 10.07
CA TRP A 87 -1.15 2.11 9.08
C TRP A 87 -0.39 1.92 7.76
N GLY A 88 -0.74 0.92 7.02
CA GLY A 88 -0.10 0.66 5.73
C GLY A 88 -0.99 -0.15 4.81
N PHE A 89 -0.63 -0.13 3.52
CA PHE A 89 -1.33 -0.90 2.50
C PHE A 89 -0.39 -1.28 1.35
N THR A 90 -0.87 -2.17 0.52
CA THR A 90 -0.19 -2.64 -0.69
C THR A 90 -1.08 -2.42 -1.91
N TRP A 91 -0.46 -2.27 -3.06
CA TRP A 91 -1.13 -2.24 -4.35
C TRP A 91 -0.41 -3.11 -5.37
N GLY A 92 -1.16 -3.60 -6.33
CA GLY A 92 -0.64 -4.38 -7.44
C GLY A 92 -0.77 -3.65 -8.77
N LEU A 93 0.22 -3.80 -9.62
CA LEU A 93 0.18 -3.40 -11.01
C LEU A 93 0.06 -4.64 -11.87
N SER A 94 -0.88 -4.65 -12.79
CA SER A 94 -1.08 -5.76 -13.72
C SER A 94 -1.47 -5.29 -15.11
N CYS A 95 -1.50 -6.22 -16.05
CA CYS A 95 -1.85 -5.94 -17.43
C CYS A 95 -2.61 -7.12 -18.03
N SER A 96 -3.56 -6.85 -18.90
CA SER A 96 -4.33 -7.87 -19.61
C SER A 96 -3.50 -8.75 -20.56
N ARG A 97 -2.25 -8.35 -20.81
CA ARG A 97 -1.27 -9.09 -21.63
C ARG A 97 0.10 -9.09 -20.98
N PRO A 98 0.89 -10.18 -21.14
CA PRO A 98 2.24 -10.24 -20.59
C PRO A 98 3.18 -9.28 -21.35
N ARG A 99 3.30 -8.06 -20.87
CA ARG A 99 4.24 -7.07 -21.37
C ARG A 99 5.36 -6.86 -20.37
N LEU A 100 6.51 -6.45 -20.87
CA LEU A 100 7.62 -6.01 -20.02
C LEU A 100 7.19 -4.78 -19.22
N ASP A 101 7.61 -4.72 -17.96
CA ASP A 101 7.35 -3.60 -17.04
C ASP A 101 5.86 -3.32 -16.73
N ALA A 102 4.99 -4.27 -17.06
CA ALA A 102 3.54 -4.13 -16.86
C ALA A 102 3.05 -4.73 -15.53
N PHE A 103 3.93 -5.40 -14.80
CA PHE A 103 3.62 -6.05 -13.53
C PHE A 103 4.52 -5.51 -12.43
N GLY A 104 3.98 -5.41 -11.23
CA GLY A 104 4.69 -4.88 -10.10
C GLY A 104 3.73 -4.51 -8.98
N GLY A 105 4.01 -3.41 -8.36
CA GLY A 105 3.22 -2.87 -7.26
C GLY A 105 4.12 -2.30 -6.19
N GLY A 106 3.51 -2.01 -5.06
CA GLY A 106 4.23 -1.43 -3.95
C GLY A 106 3.52 -1.57 -2.63
N ALA A 107 4.15 -1.01 -1.63
CA ALA A 107 3.61 -0.91 -0.28
C ALA A 107 4.04 0.41 0.35
N GLN A 108 3.22 0.91 1.24
CA GLN A 108 3.54 2.12 2.01
C GLN A 108 3.06 1.99 3.44
N ILE A 109 3.85 2.53 4.36
CA ILE A 109 3.56 2.58 5.79
C ILE A 109 3.58 4.04 6.23
N LEU A 110 2.51 4.45 6.91
CA LEU A 110 2.28 5.81 7.40
C LEU A 110 2.28 5.85 8.93
N ASP A 111 2.88 6.89 9.49
CA ASP A 111 2.66 7.30 10.87
C ASP A 111 1.49 8.29 10.90
N LEU A 112 0.36 7.86 11.44
CA LEU A 112 -0.85 8.68 11.48
C LEU A 112 -0.73 9.85 12.45
N GLY A 113 0.02 9.68 13.54
CA GLY A 113 0.25 10.73 14.52
C GLY A 113 1.13 11.86 14.01
N ARG A 114 2.19 11.51 13.27
CA ARG A 114 3.10 12.47 12.63
C ARG A 114 2.64 12.93 11.26
N ARG A 115 1.70 12.19 10.65
CA ARG A 115 1.17 12.46 9.30
C ARG A 115 2.26 12.40 8.24
N GLU A 116 3.12 11.40 8.34
CA GLU A 116 4.25 11.21 7.43
C GLU A 116 4.39 9.76 6.98
N THR A 117 5.07 9.57 5.86
CA THR A 117 5.45 8.25 5.37
C THR A 117 6.66 7.75 6.14
N LEU A 118 6.55 6.58 6.77
CA LEU A 118 7.67 5.89 7.42
C LEU A 118 8.51 5.11 6.42
N HIS A 119 7.86 4.29 5.59
CA HIS A 119 8.51 3.45 4.59
C HIS A 119 7.63 3.32 3.36
N TRP A 120 8.28 3.16 2.22
CA TRP A 120 7.62 2.75 1.00
C TRP A 120 8.55 1.86 0.18
N ILE A 121 7.95 1.02 -0.65
CA ILE A 121 8.67 0.15 -1.57
C ILE A 121 7.92 0.10 -2.90
N ASP A 122 8.66 0.18 -3.98
CA ASP A 122 8.25 -0.20 -5.32
C ASP A 122 8.92 -1.52 -5.68
N CYS A 123 8.14 -2.54 -6.05
CA CYS A 123 8.65 -3.88 -6.27
C CYS A 123 9.65 -3.95 -7.42
N SER A 124 9.38 -3.23 -8.51
CA SER A 124 10.27 -3.24 -9.69
C SER A 124 11.60 -2.57 -9.39
N ASN A 125 11.55 -1.42 -8.75
CA ASN A 125 12.75 -0.70 -8.33
C ASN A 125 13.54 -1.48 -7.26
N TRP A 126 12.85 -2.13 -6.33
CA TRP A 126 13.51 -2.99 -5.33
C TRP A 126 14.29 -4.14 -5.98
N VAL A 127 13.70 -4.82 -6.96
CA VAL A 127 14.38 -5.92 -7.69
C VAL A 127 15.65 -5.40 -8.37
N VAL A 128 15.56 -4.32 -9.12
CA VAL A 128 16.73 -3.72 -9.82
C VAL A 128 17.82 -3.33 -8.83
N THR A 129 17.44 -2.70 -7.71
CA THR A 129 18.40 -2.29 -6.69
C THR A 129 19.08 -3.50 -6.03
N GLN A 130 18.32 -4.55 -5.70
CA GLN A 130 18.88 -5.74 -5.10
C GLN A 130 19.80 -6.52 -6.06
N MET A 131 19.43 -6.61 -7.33
CA MET A 131 20.29 -7.23 -8.34
C MET A 131 21.63 -6.49 -8.44
N ALA A 132 21.65 -5.18 -8.50
CA ALA A 132 22.88 -4.38 -8.55
C ALA A 132 23.76 -4.60 -7.29
N VAL A 133 23.16 -4.65 -6.12
CA VAL A 133 23.90 -4.93 -4.86
C VAL A 133 24.56 -6.31 -4.89
N HIS A 134 23.88 -7.31 -5.46
CA HIS A 134 24.40 -8.68 -5.51
C HIS A 134 25.41 -8.94 -6.64
N GLU A 135 25.35 -8.17 -7.72
CA GLU A 135 26.37 -8.21 -8.77
C GLU A 135 27.74 -7.75 -8.27
N ASP A 136 27.76 -6.83 -7.28
CA ASP A 136 29.00 -6.36 -6.65
C ASP A 136 29.48 -7.29 -5.50
N TYR A 137 28.73 -8.35 -5.17
CA TYR A 137 29.12 -9.31 -4.13
C TYR A 137 30.11 -10.33 -4.67
N PRO A 138 31.31 -10.47 -4.09
CA PRO A 138 32.25 -11.48 -4.51
C PRO A 138 31.66 -12.89 -4.32
N ALA A 139 31.92 -13.77 -5.27
CA ALA A 139 31.37 -15.14 -5.30
C ALA A 139 31.64 -15.95 -4.03
N ASP A 140 32.71 -15.63 -3.32
CA ASP A 140 33.11 -16.31 -2.07
C ASP A 140 32.12 -16.08 -0.91
N CYS A 141 31.26 -15.08 -0.98
CA CYS A 141 30.26 -14.83 0.05
C CYS A 141 28.94 -15.62 -0.15
N GLN A 142 28.77 -16.28 -1.29
CA GLN A 142 27.54 -17.02 -1.56
C GLN A 142 27.52 -18.41 -0.93
N GLU A 143 28.69 -19.01 -0.64
CA GLU A 143 28.78 -20.35 -0.05
C GLU A 143 28.44 -20.40 1.44
N THR A 144 28.49 -19.28 2.17
CA THR A 144 28.23 -19.28 3.61
C THR A 144 26.74 -19.22 3.98
N SER A 145 25.86 -18.87 3.04
CA SER A 145 24.41 -18.79 3.29
C SER A 145 23.70 -20.16 3.21
N ASN A 146 24.31 -21.14 2.55
CA ASN A 146 23.71 -22.47 2.38
C ASN A 146 24.12 -23.49 3.47
N SER A 147 25.02 -23.15 4.37
CA SER A 147 25.50 -24.08 5.39
C SER A 147 24.71 -24.08 6.71
N VAL A 148 23.66 -23.27 6.83
CA VAL A 148 22.85 -23.20 8.06
C VAL A 148 21.57 -24.05 7.99
N ALA A 149 21.29 -24.72 6.87
CA ALA A 149 20.08 -25.52 6.70
C ALA A 149 20.23 -27.01 7.02
N GLU A 150 21.40 -27.48 7.40
CA GLU A 150 21.65 -28.89 7.77
C GLU A 150 22.04 -29.08 9.25
N GLY A 151 21.17 -28.66 10.13
CA GLY A 151 21.23 -28.94 11.55
C GLY A 151 19.86 -29.41 12.04
N GLY A 152 19.42 -30.58 11.56
CA GLY A 152 18.27 -31.26 12.14
C GLY A 152 18.59 -31.63 13.58
N PRO A 153 17.69 -31.45 14.55
CA PRO A 153 17.91 -31.90 15.91
C PRO A 153 18.04 -33.43 15.92
N GLY A 154 19.16 -33.90 16.39
CA GLY A 154 19.34 -35.31 16.66
C GLY A 154 18.25 -35.78 17.62
N ALA A 155 17.59 -36.89 17.29
CA ALA A 155 16.58 -37.45 18.13
C ALA A 155 17.21 -37.77 19.50
N ALA A 156 16.61 -37.21 20.54
CA ALA A 156 16.87 -37.64 21.91
C ALA A 156 16.32 -39.07 22.14
N PRO A 157 16.93 -39.87 22.98
CA PRO A 157 16.44 -41.21 23.30
C PRO A 157 15.14 -41.19 24.08
#